data_d8ec003dd338d125929d0a63abc3ce97
#
_entry.id   d8ec003dd338d125929d0a63abc3ce97
#
_cell.length_a   1.000
_cell.length_b   1.000
_cell.length_c   1.000
_cell.angle_alpha   90.00
_cell.angle_beta   90.00
_cell.angle_gamma   90.00
#
_symmetry.space_group_name_H-M   'P 1'
#
loop_
_entity.id
_entity.type
_entity.pdbx_description
1 polymer ?
#
loop_
_entity_poly.entity_id
_entity_poly.type
_entity_poly.pdbx_seq_one_letter_code
_entity_poly.pdbx_strand_id
1 'polypeptide(L)'
;MSRGLGDVYKRQIDTRKRTVFRHLSPKEKAALIKKNPLYGRVICRCETVTEGEIVEALHRPIVPTSIDAIKRRCNAGMGRCQGGFCGPRVHEIIARELGLPKEQVLMDEEGSWLLCGETKTGSKAEKGGDAQ
;
A
#
# COMPACT_ATOMS: atom_id res chain seq x y z
N MET A 1 30.78 -15.26 -29.30
CA MET A 1 29.69 -16.13 -28.82
C MET A 1 28.67 -15.28 -28.04
N SER A 2 27.52 -15.05 -28.63
CA SER A 2 26.39 -14.37 -27.96
C SER A 2 25.87 -15.31 -26.84
N ARG A 3 26.08 -14.95 -25.58
CA ARG A 3 25.45 -15.65 -24.47
C ARG A 3 23.95 -15.36 -24.53
N GLY A 4 23.16 -16.39 -24.85
CA GLY A 4 21.72 -16.24 -24.93
C GLY A 4 21.12 -15.80 -23.59
N LEU A 5 20.02 -15.04 -23.63
CA LEU A 5 19.25 -14.57 -22.46
C LEU A 5 18.96 -15.70 -21.45
N GLY A 6 18.86 -16.95 -21.89
CA GLY A 6 18.61 -18.10 -21.02
C GLY A 6 19.71 -18.36 -19.98
N ASP A 7 20.97 -18.01 -20.25
CA ASP A 7 22.05 -18.19 -19.27
C ASP A 7 22.05 -17.10 -18.19
N VAL A 8 21.56 -15.92 -18.51
CA VAL A 8 21.38 -14.83 -17.53
C VAL A 8 20.30 -15.21 -16.52
N TYR A 9 19.19 -15.78 -16.97
CA TYR A 9 18.09 -16.17 -16.09
C TYR A 9 18.42 -17.37 -15.19
N LYS A 10 19.22 -18.33 -15.65
CA LYS A 10 19.62 -19.49 -14.85
C LYS A 10 20.48 -19.13 -13.63
N ARG A 11 21.18 -18.01 -13.65
CA ARG A 11 22.04 -17.55 -12.55
C ARG A 11 21.37 -16.51 -11.66
N GLN A 12 20.15 -16.13 -11.97
CA GLN A 12 19.45 -15.11 -11.21
C GLN A 12 18.96 -15.67 -9.87
N ILE A 13 19.49 -15.14 -8.78
CA ILE A 13 18.98 -15.44 -7.43
C ILE A 13 17.73 -14.60 -7.23
N ASP A 14 16.61 -15.25 -6.94
CA ASP A 14 15.39 -14.53 -6.57
C ASP A 14 15.53 -13.94 -5.15
N THR A 15 15.93 -12.68 -5.10
CA THR A 15 16.02 -11.91 -3.85
C THR A 15 14.68 -11.28 -3.47
N ARG A 16 13.66 -11.39 -4.31
CA ARG A 16 12.34 -10.78 -4.13
C ARG A 16 11.34 -11.67 -3.41
N LYS A 17 11.81 -12.48 -2.47
CA LYS A 17 10.90 -13.27 -1.61
C LYS A 17 9.96 -12.33 -0.87
N ARG A 18 8.68 -12.43 -1.18
CA ARG A 18 7.60 -11.74 -0.48
C ARG A 18 6.68 -12.75 0.17
N THR A 19 6.12 -12.40 1.29
CA THR A 19 5.04 -13.16 1.91
C THR A 19 3.77 -12.96 1.09
N VAL A 20 3.15 -14.03 0.60
CA VAL A 20 1.85 -13.99 -0.08
C VAL A 20 0.85 -14.72 0.80
N PHE A 21 0.14 -13.98 1.64
CA PHE A 21 -0.73 -14.52 2.67
C PHE A 21 -1.80 -15.48 2.13
N ARG A 22 -2.38 -15.17 0.98
CA ARG A 22 -3.45 -16.01 0.40
C ARG A 22 -2.98 -17.41 0.02
N HIS A 23 -1.69 -17.62 -0.25
CA HIS A 23 -1.12 -18.91 -0.64
C HIS A 23 -0.68 -19.76 0.54
N LEU A 24 -0.67 -19.23 1.75
CA LEU A 24 -0.28 -19.93 2.96
C LEU A 24 -1.36 -20.91 3.43
N SER A 25 -0.94 -22.02 4.03
CA SER A 25 -1.85 -22.95 4.71
C SER A 25 -2.44 -22.30 5.98
N PRO A 26 -3.57 -22.81 6.51
CA PRO A 26 -4.18 -22.26 7.73
C PRO A 26 -3.23 -22.25 8.93
N LYS A 27 -2.37 -23.24 9.07
CA LYS A 27 -1.37 -23.32 10.15
C LYS A 27 -0.31 -22.24 10.01
N GLU A 28 0.20 -22.02 8.81
CA GLU A 28 1.18 -20.96 8.50
C GLU A 28 0.58 -19.57 8.70
N LYS A 29 -0.66 -19.36 8.28
CA LYS A 29 -1.41 -18.11 8.52
C LYS A 29 -1.51 -17.81 10.01
N ALA A 30 -1.91 -18.80 10.82
CA ALA A 30 -2.01 -18.63 12.27
C ALA A 30 -0.65 -18.32 12.91
N ALA A 31 0.40 -19.01 12.51
CA ALA A 31 1.75 -18.76 12.99
C ALA A 31 2.25 -17.36 12.61
N LEU A 32 1.98 -16.92 11.37
CA LEU A 32 2.36 -15.61 10.88
C LEU A 32 1.61 -14.48 11.63
N ILE A 33 0.30 -14.63 11.83
CA ILE A 33 -0.51 -13.68 12.61
C ILE A 33 -0.02 -13.59 14.05
N LYS A 34 0.34 -14.71 14.67
CA LYS A 34 0.90 -14.73 16.03
C LYS A 34 2.23 -13.96 16.10
N LYS A 35 3.06 -14.06 15.06
CA LYS A 35 4.33 -13.34 14.96
C LYS A 35 4.14 -11.84 14.70
N ASN A 36 3.22 -11.49 13.82
CA ASN A 36 2.89 -10.11 13.46
C ASN A 36 1.38 -9.96 13.23
N PRO A 37 0.65 -9.31 14.17
CA PRO A 37 -0.80 -9.16 14.10
C PRO A 37 -1.32 -8.42 12.86
N LEU A 38 -0.47 -7.63 12.17
CA LEU A 38 -0.86 -6.92 10.95
C LEU A 38 -1.27 -7.87 9.81
N TYR A 39 -0.74 -9.10 9.81
CA TYR A 39 -1.17 -10.14 8.86
C TYR A 39 -2.58 -10.69 9.15
N GLY A 40 -3.15 -10.41 10.31
CA GLY A 40 -4.54 -10.72 10.63
C GLY A 40 -5.55 -9.71 10.08
N ARG A 41 -5.10 -8.56 9.57
CA ARG A 41 -5.95 -7.49 9.04
C ARG A 41 -6.00 -7.55 7.53
N VAL A 42 -7.09 -8.08 6.97
CA VAL A 42 -7.32 -8.10 5.52
C VAL A 42 -7.79 -6.72 5.06
N ILE A 43 -6.99 -6.06 4.24
CA ILE A 43 -7.27 -4.74 3.65
C ILE A 43 -7.97 -4.90 2.31
N CYS A 44 -7.41 -5.68 1.39
CA CYS A 44 -8.04 -5.99 0.11
C CYS A 44 -8.70 -7.36 0.17
N ARG A 45 -10.05 -7.40 0.23
CA ARG A 45 -10.80 -8.66 0.30
C ARG A 45 -10.80 -9.43 -1.01
N CYS A 46 -10.80 -8.74 -2.15
CA CYS A 46 -10.82 -9.37 -3.48
C CYS A 46 -9.56 -10.21 -3.72
N GLU A 47 -8.41 -9.72 -3.30
CA GLU A 47 -7.10 -10.36 -3.49
C GLU A 47 -6.55 -10.98 -2.20
N THR A 48 -7.29 -10.87 -1.09
CA THR A 48 -6.87 -11.36 0.23
C THR A 48 -5.50 -10.81 0.65
N VAL A 49 -5.27 -9.52 0.42
CA VAL A 49 -4.04 -8.82 0.81
C VAL A 49 -4.22 -8.22 2.20
N THR A 50 -3.24 -8.49 3.06
CA THR A 50 -3.23 -8.07 4.46
C THR A 50 -2.46 -6.76 4.65
N GLU A 51 -2.70 -6.08 5.77
CA GLU A 51 -1.95 -4.89 6.17
C GLU A 51 -0.45 -5.21 6.29
N GLY A 52 -0.10 -6.39 6.82
CA GLY A 52 1.29 -6.84 6.95
C GLY A 52 2.03 -6.92 5.61
N GLU A 53 1.36 -7.38 4.54
CA GLU A 53 1.96 -7.41 3.19
C GLU A 53 2.19 -6.00 2.62
N ILE A 54 1.27 -5.06 2.89
CA ILE A 54 1.40 -3.67 2.45
C ILE A 54 2.55 -2.98 3.19
N VAL A 55 2.62 -3.14 4.51
CA VAL A 55 3.70 -2.59 5.34
C VAL A 55 5.04 -3.21 4.95
N GLU A 56 5.11 -4.52 4.73
CA GLU A 56 6.32 -5.18 4.23
C GLU A 56 6.78 -4.57 2.88
N ALA A 57 5.85 -4.27 1.99
CA ALA A 57 6.17 -3.64 0.70
C ALA A 57 6.73 -2.22 0.86
N LEU A 58 6.22 -1.45 1.84
CA LEU A 58 6.68 -0.08 2.14
C LEU A 58 8.09 -0.03 2.75
N HIS A 59 8.51 -1.09 3.43
CA HIS A 59 9.85 -1.18 4.04
C HIS A 59 10.91 -1.83 3.12
N ARG A 60 10.62 -2.04 1.86
CA ARG A 60 11.60 -2.54 0.87
C ARG A 60 12.53 -1.44 0.37
N PRO A 61 13.72 -1.80 -0.19
CA PRO A 61 14.70 -0.82 -0.68
C PRO A 61 14.14 0.19 -1.68
N ILE A 62 13.18 -0.23 -2.53
CA ILE A 62 12.45 0.67 -3.43
C ILE A 62 11.07 0.89 -2.83
N VAL A 63 10.93 1.97 -2.07
CA VAL A 63 9.71 2.31 -1.35
C VAL A 63 8.60 2.73 -2.32
N PRO A 64 7.41 2.10 -2.26
CA PRO A 64 6.26 2.55 -3.03
C PRO A 64 5.60 3.78 -2.36
N THR A 65 5.55 4.90 -3.05
CA THR A 65 5.02 6.16 -2.52
C THR A 65 3.58 6.45 -2.95
N SER A 66 3.00 5.60 -3.81
CA SER A 66 1.65 5.78 -4.36
C SER A 66 0.79 4.51 -4.20
N ILE A 67 -0.52 4.67 -4.35
CA ILE A 67 -1.47 3.55 -4.27
C ILE A 67 -1.20 2.53 -5.37
N ASP A 68 -0.97 2.98 -6.60
CA ASP A 68 -0.68 2.09 -7.71
C ASP A 68 0.69 1.40 -7.59
N ALA A 69 1.65 2.04 -6.92
CA ALA A 69 2.91 1.40 -6.59
C ALA A 69 2.70 0.22 -5.60
N ILE A 70 1.81 0.33 -4.63
CA ILE A 70 1.39 -0.78 -3.75
C ILE A 70 0.65 -1.85 -4.54
N LYS A 71 -0.29 -1.45 -5.40
CA LYS A 71 -1.04 -2.36 -6.27
C LYS A 71 -0.11 -3.25 -7.11
N ARG A 72 0.93 -2.65 -7.73
CA ARG A 72 1.92 -3.38 -8.53
C ARG A 72 2.80 -4.33 -7.69
N ARG A 73 2.96 -4.11 -6.39
CA ARG A 73 3.81 -4.93 -5.51
C ARG A 73 3.09 -6.07 -4.81
N CYS A 74 1.89 -5.83 -4.31
CA CYS A 74 1.15 -6.81 -3.50
C CYS A 74 -0.25 -7.11 -4.01
N ASN A 75 -0.64 -6.59 -5.19
CA ASN A 75 -1.94 -6.78 -5.84
C ASN A 75 -3.14 -6.15 -5.08
N ALA A 76 -2.91 -5.34 -4.05
CA ALA A 76 -4.00 -4.61 -3.41
C ALA A 76 -4.68 -3.66 -4.43
N GLY A 77 -5.98 -3.81 -4.62
CA GLY A 77 -6.73 -3.03 -5.61
C GLY A 77 -6.85 -3.66 -7.00
N MET A 78 -6.24 -4.83 -7.24
CA MET A 78 -6.32 -5.52 -8.54
C MET A 78 -7.61 -6.34 -8.73
N GLY A 79 -8.38 -6.55 -7.69
CA GLY A 79 -9.60 -7.35 -7.76
C GLY A 79 -10.77 -6.63 -8.42
N ARG A 80 -11.95 -7.24 -8.38
CA ARG A 80 -13.16 -6.77 -9.10
C ARG A 80 -13.58 -5.34 -8.79
N CYS A 81 -13.35 -4.86 -7.55
CA CYS A 81 -13.71 -3.51 -7.15
C CYS A 81 -12.68 -2.44 -7.54
N GLN A 82 -11.54 -2.82 -8.13
CA GLN A 82 -10.48 -1.91 -8.60
C GLN A 82 -10.10 -0.83 -7.57
N GLY A 83 -9.93 -1.24 -6.30
CA GLY A 83 -9.55 -0.34 -5.22
C GLY A 83 -10.69 0.41 -4.54
N GLY A 84 -11.94 0.28 -5.01
CA GLY A 84 -13.08 1.03 -4.48
C GLY A 84 -13.30 0.88 -2.96
N PHE A 85 -12.96 -0.27 -2.38
CA PHE A 85 -13.06 -0.50 -0.93
C PHE A 85 -11.72 -0.39 -0.20
N CYS A 86 -10.64 -0.90 -0.81
CA CYS A 86 -9.34 -0.91 -0.15
C CYS A 86 -8.53 0.37 -0.37
N GLY A 87 -8.79 1.13 -1.42
CA GLY A 87 -8.06 2.35 -1.77
C GLY A 87 -7.89 3.33 -0.60
N PRO A 88 -8.96 3.76 0.08
CA PRO A 88 -8.85 4.68 1.21
C PRO A 88 -7.98 4.12 2.36
N ARG A 89 -8.06 2.82 2.61
CA ARG A 89 -7.25 2.17 3.65
C ARG A 89 -5.77 2.06 3.26
N VAL A 90 -5.50 1.71 2.01
CA VAL A 90 -4.13 1.70 1.47
C VAL A 90 -3.51 3.09 1.56
N HIS A 91 -4.27 4.12 1.18
CA HIS A 91 -3.88 5.52 1.29
C HIS A 91 -3.50 5.91 2.73
N GLU A 92 -4.32 5.53 3.72
CA GLU A 92 -4.04 5.78 5.14
C GLU A 92 -2.78 5.05 5.64
N ILE A 93 -2.58 3.80 5.19
CA ILE A 93 -1.39 3.03 5.56
C ILE A 93 -0.13 3.67 4.98
N ILE A 94 -0.15 4.12 3.71
CA ILE A 94 0.98 4.81 3.09
C ILE A 94 1.30 6.09 3.86
N ALA A 95 0.29 6.93 4.13
CA ALA A 95 0.46 8.17 4.87
C ALA A 95 1.09 7.93 6.26
N ARG A 96 0.59 6.94 6.99
CA ARG A 96 1.07 6.57 8.32
C ARG A 96 2.51 6.06 8.30
N GLU A 97 2.83 5.11 7.42
CA GLU A 97 4.15 4.45 7.40
C GLU A 97 5.25 5.37 6.88
N LEU A 98 4.92 6.26 5.94
CA LEU A 98 5.88 7.22 5.39
C LEU A 98 5.89 8.57 6.13
N GLY A 99 5.00 8.76 7.12
CA GLY A 99 4.88 10.03 7.85
C GLY A 99 4.46 11.20 6.96
N LEU A 100 3.70 10.93 5.90
CA LEU A 100 3.24 11.94 4.95
C LEU A 100 1.84 12.47 5.31
N PRO A 101 1.55 13.74 5.07
CA PRO A 101 0.18 14.24 5.04
C PRO A 101 -0.66 13.45 4.01
N LYS A 102 -1.94 13.23 4.31
CA LYS A 102 -2.83 12.46 3.41
C LYS A 102 -2.94 13.08 2.02
N GLU A 103 -2.86 14.38 1.92
CA GLU A 103 -2.93 15.15 0.67
C GLU A 103 -1.71 14.92 -0.24
N GLN A 104 -0.59 14.46 0.32
CA GLN A 104 0.64 14.19 -0.42
C GLN A 104 0.73 12.77 -0.95
N VAL A 105 -0.16 11.86 -0.51
CA VAL A 105 -0.20 10.49 -1.05
C VAL A 105 -0.94 10.51 -2.38
N LEU A 106 -0.24 10.11 -3.43
CA LEU A 106 -0.73 10.14 -4.81
C LEU A 106 -1.40 8.83 -5.21
N MET A 107 -2.22 8.87 -6.24
CA MET A 107 -2.75 7.67 -6.88
C MET A 107 -1.63 6.91 -7.62
N ASP A 108 -0.87 7.59 -8.46
CA ASP A 108 0.26 7.02 -9.21
C ASP A 108 1.44 8.00 -9.29
N GLU A 109 1.45 8.91 -10.27
CA GLU A 109 2.50 9.89 -10.53
C GLU A 109 2.13 11.28 -10.03
N GLU A 110 3.06 12.23 -10.16
CA GLU A 110 2.86 13.62 -9.77
C GLU A 110 1.64 14.22 -10.48
N GLY A 111 0.81 14.96 -9.72
CA GLY A 111 -0.44 15.51 -10.21
C GLY A 111 -1.67 14.62 -10.02
N SER A 112 -1.51 13.35 -9.58
CA SER A 112 -2.62 12.42 -9.34
C SER A 112 -3.10 12.43 -7.89
N TRP A 113 -3.40 13.59 -7.33
CA TRP A 113 -3.87 13.73 -5.96
C TRP A 113 -5.27 13.11 -5.78
N LEU A 114 -5.45 12.39 -4.67
CA LEU A 114 -6.75 11.85 -4.24
C LEU A 114 -7.49 12.84 -3.36
N LEU A 115 -6.75 13.62 -2.57
CA LEU A 115 -7.28 14.62 -1.67
C LEU A 115 -6.64 15.97 -1.98
N CYS A 116 -7.47 16.99 -2.16
CA CYS A 116 -7.01 18.35 -2.45
C CYS A 116 -7.08 19.27 -1.21
N GLY A 117 -7.74 18.83 -0.14
CA GLY A 117 -7.93 19.61 1.09
C GLY A 117 -9.27 19.35 1.75
N GLU A 118 -9.52 20.05 2.85
CA GLU A 118 -10.77 19.95 3.60
C GLU A 118 -11.92 20.68 2.89
N THR A 119 -13.08 20.04 2.77
CA THR A 119 -14.26 20.61 2.10
C THR A 119 -14.92 21.74 2.91
N LYS A 120 -14.70 21.82 4.22
CA LYS A 120 -15.35 22.79 5.15
C LYS A 120 -14.37 23.76 5.78
N THR A 121 -13.43 24.28 5.04
CA THR A 121 -12.46 25.26 5.55
C THR A 121 -13.06 26.64 5.87
N GLY A 122 -14.18 27.02 5.24
CA GLY A 122 -14.81 28.32 5.41
C GLY A 122 -15.50 28.56 6.77
N SER A 123 -15.79 27.52 7.56
CA SER A 123 -16.47 27.70 8.86
C SER A 123 -15.56 28.03 10.05
N LYS A 124 -14.25 27.96 9.87
CA LYS A 124 -13.25 28.30 10.91
C LYS A 124 -12.71 29.72 10.81
N ALA A 125 -12.88 30.39 9.68
CA ALA A 125 -12.35 31.73 9.45
C ALA A 125 -13.20 32.86 10.05
N GLU A 126 -14.47 32.63 10.44
CA GLU A 126 -15.38 33.70 10.91
C GLU A 126 -15.50 33.81 12.45
N LYS A 127 -14.67 33.11 13.24
CA LYS A 127 -14.68 33.23 14.71
C LYS A 127 -13.52 34.03 15.30
N GLY A 128 -12.89 34.83 14.52
CA GLY A 128 -11.74 35.63 14.96
C GLY A 128 -11.79 37.10 14.55
N GLY A 129 -12.95 37.76 14.66
CA GLY A 129 -13.05 39.19 14.41
C GLY A 129 -14.29 39.75 15.06
N ASP A 130 -14.06 40.53 16.06
CA ASP A 130 -14.88 41.55 16.72
C ASP A 130 -15.10 41.33 18.21
N ALA A 131 -14.11 41.79 18.97
CA ALA A 131 -14.33 42.37 20.29
C ALA A 131 -13.51 43.65 20.35
N GLN A 132 -14.14 44.75 20.03
CA GLN A 132 -13.82 46.05 20.55
C GLN A 132 -14.64 46.28 21.80
#